data_deaa31529ea68bfa6415d990cf98e1f4
#
_entry.id   deaa31529ea68bfa6415d990cf98e1f4
#
_cell.length_a   1.000
_cell.length_b   1.000
_cell.length_c   1.000
_cell.angle_alpha   90.00
_cell.angle_beta   90.00
_cell.angle_gamma   90.00
#
_symmetry.space_group_name_H-M   'P 1'
#
loop_
_entity.id
_entity.type
_entity.pdbx_description
1 polymer ?
#
loop_
_entity_poly.entity_id
_entity_poly.type
_entity_poly.pdbx_seq_one_letter_code
_entity_poly.pdbx_strand_id
1 'polypeptide(L)'
;MNYSETIAYLFNSTPVFEQIGAKAYKDDLHNTRILDEHFQHPHRNYKTIHVAGTNGKGSCSHSLAALLQAKGYKVGLYTSPHIKDFRERIRVNSACISEQYVVDFVEKERTFFEPLHPSFFELTTAMALKYFADEHVDIAVIEVGLGGRLDCTNVITPILSIITNISFDHTQFLGNTLASIAAEKAGIIKPHVPVVIGEDVPETRTIFLQKAKVQNAPITFAQDHPEVISSQINEQQGRDYETVHYQHLHCDLEGDYQEKNMNTVLTAVGVLKSLNIDLTSQLYALQHVAASTHLLGRWMTIQHNPTVICDTGHNLAGWQYIAQQLKRQPARNKRIVFGMVDDKDINAVMDLLPQEAQYYWTQARTKRAIPVQQVADLALQKGKRGICFETVEAAYRQALQDAQPDDFIFVGGSSYVVSDLLMTIKIKI
;
A
#
# COMPACT_ATOMS: atom_id res chain seq x y z
N MET A 1 29.19 0.18 9.21
CA MET A 1 28.01 0.68 9.98
C MET A 1 27.23 -0.52 10.50
N ASN A 2 26.55 -0.40 11.65
CA ASN A 2 25.52 -1.36 12.01
C ASN A 2 24.20 -1.04 11.29
N TYR A 3 23.17 -1.91 11.40
CA TYR A 3 21.90 -1.72 10.70
C TYR A 3 21.22 -0.38 11.06
N SER A 4 21.14 -0.04 12.34
CA SER A 4 20.51 1.20 12.81
C SER A 4 21.23 2.45 12.26
N GLU A 5 22.56 2.42 12.24
CA GLU A 5 23.37 3.50 11.65
C GLU A 5 23.16 3.59 10.14
N THR A 6 23.04 2.46 9.44
CA THR A 6 22.79 2.40 8.01
C THR A 6 21.41 2.97 7.65
N ILE A 7 20.39 2.60 8.42
CA ILE A 7 19.05 3.17 8.24
C ILE A 7 19.03 4.66 8.53
N ALA A 8 19.67 5.10 9.62
CA ALA A 8 19.81 6.53 9.92
C ALA A 8 20.55 7.29 8.79
N TYR A 9 21.59 6.69 8.22
CA TYR A 9 22.30 7.25 7.06
C TYR A 9 21.37 7.39 5.86
N LEU A 10 20.64 6.34 5.46
CA LEU A 10 19.70 6.38 4.34
C LEU A 10 18.65 7.47 4.53
N PHE A 11 18.08 7.60 5.75
CA PHE A 11 17.07 8.61 6.04
C PHE A 11 17.59 10.04 6.14
N ASN A 12 18.85 10.25 6.52
CA ASN A 12 19.41 11.58 6.74
C ASN A 12 20.24 12.10 5.55
N SER A 13 20.84 11.19 4.78
CA SER A 13 21.76 11.54 3.68
C SER A 13 21.07 11.61 2.32
N THR A 14 19.81 11.18 2.23
CA THR A 14 19.03 11.21 0.99
C THR A 14 17.71 11.95 1.18
N PRO A 15 17.18 12.64 0.16
CA PRO A 15 15.82 13.19 0.22
C PRO A 15 14.77 12.10 0.42
N VAL A 16 14.08 12.11 1.53
CA VAL A 16 13.06 11.12 1.91
C VAL A 16 11.67 11.74 1.82
N PHE A 17 10.81 11.21 0.95
CA PHE A 17 9.44 11.72 0.77
C PHE A 17 8.65 11.73 2.08
N GLU A 18 8.79 10.70 2.89
CA GLU A 18 8.13 10.58 4.20
C GLU A 18 8.54 11.68 5.20
N GLN A 19 9.69 12.32 4.99
CA GLN A 19 10.19 13.39 5.87
C GLN A 19 9.97 14.80 5.34
N ILE A 20 10.22 15.01 4.04
CA ILE A 20 10.24 16.35 3.43
C ILE A 20 9.18 16.53 2.32
N GLY A 21 8.34 15.53 2.11
CA GLY A 21 7.23 15.59 1.15
C GLY A 21 7.69 15.93 -0.27
N ALA A 22 7.04 16.93 -0.87
CA ALA A 22 7.25 17.36 -2.25
C ALA A 22 8.71 17.58 -2.65
N LYS A 23 9.54 18.07 -1.74
CA LYS A 23 10.96 18.41 -2.03
C LYS A 23 11.84 17.19 -2.33
N ALA A 24 11.37 15.99 -1.98
CA ALA A 24 12.09 14.75 -2.29
C ALA A 24 11.74 14.16 -3.67
N TYR A 25 10.67 14.66 -4.31
CA TYR A 25 10.24 14.17 -5.62
C TYR A 25 11.17 14.69 -6.71
N LYS A 26 11.63 13.79 -7.57
CA LYS A 26 12.36 14.11 -8.80
C LYS A 26 11.46 13.81 -9.99
N ASP A 27 11.46 14.70 -10.96
CA ASP A 27 10.61 14.64 -12.15
C ASP A 27 11.28 13.94 -13.34
N ASP A 28 12.35 13.17 -13.06
CA ASP A 28 13.05 12.36 -14.05
C ASP A 28 13.48 10.98 -13.49
N LEU A 29 13.99 10.12 -14.36
CA LEU A 29 14.54 8.81 -14.02
C LEU A 29 16.06 8.74 -14.22
N HIS A 30 16.76 9.88 -14.25
CA HIS A 30 18.17 9.92 -14.58
C HIS A 30 19.01 9.07 -13.62
N ASN A 31 18.94 9.36 -12.33
CA ASN A 31 19.66 8.58 -11.32
C ASN A 31 19.23 7.11 -11.29
N THR A 32 17.94 6.86 -11.42
CA THR A 32 17.42 5.47 -11.43
C THR A 32 18.06 4.67 -12.57
N ARG A 33 18.20 5.27 -13.77
CA ARG A 33 18.84 4.61 -14.91
C ARG A 33 20.33 4.38 -14.70
N ILE A 34 21.04 5.35 -14.12
CA ILE A 34 22.47 5.20 -13.79
C ILE A 34 22.66 4.07 -12.77
N LEU A 35 21.83 4.00 -11.74
CA LEU A 35 21.85 2.91 -10.75
C LEU A 35 21.53 1.56 -11.40
N ASP A 36 20.51 1.50 -12.26
CA ASP A 36 20.13 0.29 -12.97
C ASP A 36 21.25 -0.22 -13.89
N GLU A 37 21.91 0.68 -14.61
CA GLU A 37 23.07 0.35 -15.45
C GLU A 37 24.27 -0.12 -14.60
N HIS A 38 24.58 0.55 -13.51
CA HIS A 38 25.65 0.17 -12.59
C HIS A 38 25.49 -1.27 -12.08
N PHE A 39 24.24 -1.65 -11.74
CA PHE A 39 23.91 -3.01 -11.32
C PHE A 39 23.61 -3.96 -12.49
N GLN A 40 23.91 -3.58 -13.73
CA GLN A 40 23.78 -4.41 -14.94
C GLN A 40 22.32 -4.87 -15.20
N HIS A 41 21.35 -3.98 -14.96
CA HIS A 41 19.92 -4.21 -15.18
C HIS A 41 19.39 -5.48 -14.48
N PRO A 42 19.48 -5.56 -13.15
CA PRO A 42 19.21 -6.79 -12.40
C PRO A 42 17.78 -7.31 -12.61
N HIS A 43 16.83 -6.41 -12.87
CA HIS A 43 15.43 -6.75 -13.15
C HIS A 43 15.21 -7.58 -14.42
N ARG A 44 16.22 -7.75 -15.28
CA ARG A 44 16.15 -8.58 -16.49
C ARG A 44 16.38 -10.07 -16.22
N ASN A 45 16.84 -10.43 -15.02
CA ASN A 45 17.14 -11.80 -14.63
C ASN A 45 15.92 -12.60 -14.18
N TYR A 46 14.76 -11.95 -14.00
CA TYR A 46 13.53 -12.57 -13.50
C TYR A 46 12.30 -11.90 -14.11
N LYS A 47 11.13 -12.56 -14.02
CA LYS A 47 9.87 -11.98 -14.48
C LYS A 47 9.38 -10.93 -13.45
N THR A 48 8.63 -9.93 -13.92
CA THR A 48 8.04 -8.92 -13.02
C THR A 48 6.56 -8.73 -13.30
N ILE A 49 5.78 -8.43 -12.25
CA ILE A 49 4.42 -7.88 -12.31
C ILE A 49 4.48 -6.49 -11.71
N HIS A 50 3.97 -5.49 -12.42
CA HIS A 50 4.05 -4.08 -12.00
C HIS A 50 2.69 -3.57 -11.57
N VAL A 51 2.58 -3.08 -10.32
CA VAL A 51 1.29 -2.71 -9.71
C VAL A 51 1.27 -1.21 -9.37
N ALA A 52 0.46 -0.45 -10.09
CA ALA A 52 0.16 0.97 -9.81
C ALA A 52 -1.28 1.13 -9.31
N GLY A 53 -1.63 2.34 -8.93
CA GLY A 53 -2.96 2.74 -8.49
C GLY A 53 -2.91 3.80 -7.41
N THR A 54 -4.05 4.35 -7.02
CA THR A 54 -4.12 5.23 -5.85
C THR A 54 -4.20 4.40 -4.58
N ASN A 55 -5.24 3.61 -4.42
CA ASN A 55 -5.44 2.68 -3.31
C ASN A 55 -5.38 1.23 -3.79
N GLY A 56 -5.22 0.25 -2.88
CA GLY A 56 -5.28 -1.17 -3.20
C GLY A 56 -3.97 -1.80 -3.70
N LYS A 57 -2.97 -1.02 -4.11
CA LYS A 57 -1.68 -1.52 -4.63
C LYS A 57 -1.08 -2.62 -3.73
N GLY A 58 -0.85 -2.31 -2.45
CA GLY A 58 -0.26 -3.25 -1.50
C GLY A 58 -1.09 -4.51 -1.32
N SER A 59 -2.43 -4.38 -1.17
CA SER A 59 -3.32 -5.56 -1.06
C SER A 59 -3.23 -6.45 -2.29
N CYS A 60 -3.29 -5.89 -3.50
CA CYS A 60 -3.16 -6.66 -4.74
C CYS A 60 -1.76 -7.29 -4.87
N SER A 61 -0.70 -6.55 -4.53
CA SER A 61 0.68 -7.05 -4.59
C SER A 61 0.92 -8.22 -3.65
N HIS A 62 0.45 -8.13 -2.41
CA HIS A 62 0.56 -9.21 -1.42
C HIS A 62 -0.29 -10.42 -1.80
N SER A 63 -1.53 -10.22 -2.29
CA SER A 63 -2.37 -11.32 -2.77
C SER A 63 -1.74 -12.09 -3.93
N LEU A 64 -1.18 -11.37 -4.91
CA LEU A 64 -0.48 -12.00 -6.04
C LEU A 64 0.80 -12.72 -5.58
N ALA A 65 1.56 -12.12 -4.66
CA ALA A 65 2.75 -12.76 -4.10
C ALA A 65 2.40 -14.07 -3.35
N ALA A 66 1.32 -14.08 -2.55
CA ALA A 66 0.85 -15.28 -1.86
C ALA A 66 0.47 -16.40 -2.85
N LEU A 67 -0.27 -16.07 -3.91
CA LEU A 67 -0.66 -17.02 -4.95
C LEU A 67 0.56 -17.60 -5.71
N LEU A 68 1.51 -16.75 -6.07
CA LEU A 68 2.73 -17.16 -6.77
C LEU A 68 3.62 -18.05 -5.89
N GLN A 69 3.76 -17.70 -4.59
CA GLN A 69 4.48 -18.55 -3.62
C GLN A 69 3.81 -19.92 -3.46
N ALA A 70 2.47 -19.96 -3.35
CA ALA A 70 1.72 -21.20 -3.27
C ALA A 70 1.86 -22.06 -4.54
N LYS A 71 2.16 -21.43 -5.70
CA LYS A 71 2.51 -22.14 -6.94
C LYS A 71 3.90 -22.76 -6.92
N GLY A 72 4.74 -22.38 -5.95
CA GLY A 72 6.11 -22.87 -5.81
C GLY A 72 7.17 -21.96 -6.44
N TYR A 73 6.83 -20.76 -6.89
CA TYR A 73 7.81 -19.78 -7.35
C TYR A 73 8.58 -19.18 -6.16
N LYS A 74 9.86 -18.88 -6.36
CA LYS A 74 10.61 -17.98 -5.47
C LYS A 74 10.22 -16.54 -5.82
N VAL A 75 9.49 -15.89 -4.94
CA VAL A 75 8.81 -14.62 -5.23
C VAL A 75 9.49 -13.45 -4.55
N GLY A 76 9.91 -12.45 -5.31
CA GLY A 76 10.25 -11.12 -4.82
C GLY A 76 8.98 -10.28 -4.62
N LEU A 77 8.93 -9.50 -3.53
CA LEU A 77 7.86 -8.54 -3.29
C LEU A 77 8.46 -7.21 -2.85
N TYR A 78 8.22 -6.17 -3.67
CA TYR A 78 8.62 -4.79 -3.36
C TYR A 78 7.38 -3.94 -3.13
N THR A 79 7.26 -3.35 -1.92
CA THR A 79 6.09 -2.56 -1.49
C THR A 79 6.50 -1.31 -0.74
N SER A 80 5.60 -0.31 -0.67
CA SER A 80 5.83 0.93 0.06
C SER A 80 4.54 1.61 0.52
N PRO A 81 4.61 2.43 1.59
CA PRO A 81 5.70 2.52 2.56
C PRO A 81 5.76 1.29 3.49
N HIS A 82 6.83 1.16 4.25
CA HIS A 82 6.88 0.24 5.39
C HIS A 82 6.10 0.82 6.59
N ILE A 83 5.71 -0.05 7.50
CA ILE A 83 4.95 0.36 8.71
C ILE A 83 5.88 0.43 9.93
N LYS A 84 6.73 -0.56 10.16
CA LYS A 84 7.60 -0.66 11.34
C LYS A 84 9.07 -0.69 11.02
N ASP A 85 9.45 -1.46 10.02
CA ASP A 85 10.84 -1.73 9.67
C ASP A 85 11.07 -1.51 8.18
N PHE A 86 12.17 -0.84 7.83
CA PHE A 86 12.56 -0.60 6.45
C PHE A 86 12.53 -1.87 5.58
N ARG A 87 12.93 -3.02 6.14
CA ARG A 87 13.03 -4.30 5.45
C ARG A 87 11.69 -4.84 4.96
N GLU A 88 10.56 -4.35 5.49
CA GLU A 88 9.22 -4.70 4.99
C GLU A 88 9.05 -4.38 3.52
N ARG A 89 9.80 -3.39 3.01
CA ARG A 89 9.73 -2.96 1.60
C ARG A 89 10.24 -4.02 0.64
N ILE A 90 11.13 -4.91 1.07
CA ILE A 90 11.86 -5.85 0.22
C ILE A 90 11.78 -7.25 0.84
N ARG A 91 11.05 -8.14 0.21
CA ARG A 91 10.83 -9.51 0.71
C ARG A 91 11.10 -10.53 -0.39
N VAL A 92 11.61 -11.69 0.01
CA VAL A 92 11.69 -12.89 -0.83
C VAL A 92 11.02 -14.04 -0.09
N ASN A 93 9.99 -14.64 -0.71
CA ASN A 93 9.15 -15.67 -0.08
C ASN A 93 8.68 -15.23 1.31
N SER A 94 8.18 -14.00 1.41
CA SER A 94 7.69 -13.34 2.62
C SER A 94 8.76 -12.97 3.67
N ALA A 95 9.96 -13.53 3.61
CA ALA A 95 11.06 -13.11 4.47
C ALA A 95 11.58 -11.72 4.05
N CYS A 96 11.70 -10.83 5.03
CA CYS A 96 12.33 -9.53 4.79
C CYS A 96 13.80 -9.70 4.39
N ILE A 97 14.31 -8.78 3.56
CA ILE A 97 15.76 -8.64 3.31
C ILE A 97 16.53 -8.60 4.64
N SER A 98 17.69 -9.23 4.70
CA SER A 98 18.46 -9.27 5.94
C SER A 98 19.07 -7.91 6.27
N GLU A 99 19.24 -7.62 7.57
CA GLU A 99 19.94 -6.41 8.02
C GLU A 99 21.35 -6.33 7.43
N GLN A 100 22.02 -7.47 7.38
CA GLN A 100 23.38 -7.53 6.85
C GLN A 100 23.44 -7.17 5.37
N TYR A 101 22.46 -7.64 4.55
CA TYR A 101 22.45 -7.26 3.12
C TYR A 101 22.24 -5.76 2.94
N VAL A 102 21.37 -5.13 3.75
CA VAL A 102 21.16 -3.67 3.70
C VAL A 102 22.45 -2.92 4.06
N VAL A 103 23.14 -3.36 5.10
CA VAL A 103 24.44 -2.77 5.50
C VAL A 103 25.47 -2.94 4.41
N ASP A 104 25.67 -4.16 3.90
CA ASP A 104 26.67 -4.48 2.87
C ASP A 104 26.42 -3.70 1.58
N PHE A 105 25.16 -3.59 1.15
CA PHE A 105 24.77 -2.80 -0.01
C PHE A 105 25.19 -1.35 0.13
N VAL A 106 24.86 -0.72 1.25
CA VAL A 106 25.20 0.69 1.49
C VAL A 106 26.72 0.87 1.61
N GLU A 107 27.42 0.05 2.39
CA GLU A 107 28.86 0.18 2.58
C GLU A 107 29.64 -0.01 1.28
N LYS A 108 29.25 -0.98 0.47
CA LYS A 108 29.94 -1.29 -0.77
C LYS A 108 29.66 -0.27 -1.87
N GLU A 109 28.42 0.20 -1.98
CA GLU A 109 28.00 1.00 -3.13
C GLU A 109 27.98 2.52 -2.85
N ARG A 110 28.17 2.95 -1.59
CA ARG A 110 28.06 4.38 -1.21
C ARG A 110 29.00 5.29 -1.99
N THR A 111 30.24 4.86 -2.29
CA THR A 111 31.21 5.66 -3.06
C THR A 111 30.76 5.91 -4.49
N PHE A 112 29.92 5.01 -5.04
CA PHE A 112 29.31 5.17 -6.35
C PHE A 112 28.08 6.08 -6.29
N PHE A 113 27.15 5.84 -5.36
CA PHE A 113 25.88 6.54 -5.39
C PHE A 113 25.91 7.92 -4.69
N GLU A 114 26.80 8.18 -3.74
CA GLU A 114 26.88 9.49 -3.05
C GLU A 114 27.02 10.68 -4.02
N PRO A 115 27.89 10.64 -5.04
CA PRO A 115 28.00 11.74 -6.01
C PRO A 115 26.75 11.98 -6.86
N LEU A 116 25.85 10.99 -6.97
CA LEU A 116 24.61 11.11 -7.72
C LEU A 116 23.52 11.83 -6.93
N HIS A 117 23.70 12.01 -5.61
CA HIS A 117 22.68 12.54 -4.70
C HIS A 117 21.29 11.89 -4.91
N PRO A 118 21.19 10.55 -4.87
CA PRO A 118 19.93 9.86 -5.12
C PRO A 118 18.91 10.15 -4.02
N SER A 119 17.64 10.04 -4.34
CA SER A 119 16.59 9.99 -3.33
C SER A 119 16.59 8.64 -2.60
N PHE A 120 15.99 8.61 -1.42
CA PHE A 120 15.77 7.38 -0.66
C PHE A 120 15.06 6.30 -1.51
N PHE A 121 14.04 6.70 -2.31
CA PHE A 121 13.28 5.76 -3.10
C PHE A 121 14.08 5.22 -4.29
N GLU A 122 14.93 6.03 -4.93
CA GLU A 122 15.87 5.58 -5.98
C GLU A 122 16.81 4.49 -5.44
N LEU A 123 17.43 4.72 -4.28
CA LEU A 123 18.31 3.72 -3.66
C LEU A 123 17.57 2.47 -3.22
N THR A 124 16.41 2.62 -2.59
CA THR A 124 15.64 1.47 -2.12
C THR A 124 15.16 0.61 -3.28
N THR A 125 14.74 1.24 -4.40
CA THR A 125 14.35 0.52 -5.62
C THR A 125 15.52 -0.23 -6.23
N ALA A 126 16.69 0.42 -6.36
CA ALA A 126 17.89 -0.23 -6.89
C ALA A 126 18.33 -1.42 -6.01
N MET A 127 18.30 -1.24 -4.68
CA MET A 127 18.60 -2.31 -3.70
C MET A 127 17.63 -3.48 -3.87
N ALA A 128 16.31 -3.22 -4.01
CA ALA A 128 15.30 -4.26 -4.18
C ALA A 128 15.53 -5.07 -5.46
N LEU A 129 15.70 -4.38 -6.59
CA LEU A 129 15.90 -5.04 -7.88
C LEU A 129 17.19 -5.90 -7.89
N LYS A 130 18.28 -5.37 -7.28
CA LYS A 130 19.52 -6.13 -7.13
C LYS A 130 19.36 -7.32 -6.21
N TYR A 131 18.73 -7.14 -5.04
CA TYR A 131 18.50 -8.22 -4.08
C TYR A 131 17.71 -9.37 -4.69
N PHE A 132 16.69 -9.08 -5.47
CA PHE A 132 15.90 -10.12 -6.15
C PHE A 132 16.73 -10.91 -7.19
N ALA A 133 17.66 -10.26 -7.89
CA ALA A 133 18.57 -10.95 -8.80
C ALA A 133 19.59 -11.81 -8.02
N ASP A 134 20.16 -11.30 -6.94
CA ASP A 134 21.11 -12.05 -6.09
C ASP A 134 20.44 -13.26 -5.43
N GLU A 135 19.17 -13.14 -5.05
CA GLU A 135 18.35 -14.21 -4.50
C GLU A 135 17.79 -15.17 -5.58
N HIS A 136 18.05 -14.93 -6.87
CA HIS A 136 17.55 -15.73 -7.98
C HIS A 136 16.04 -15.98 -7.90
N VAL A 137 15.24 -14.90 -7.72
CA VAL A 137 13.79 -15.03 -7.73
C VAL A 137 13.28 -15.41 -9.13
N ASP A 138 12.21 -16.21 -9.20
CA ASP A 138 11.58 -16.56 -10.46
C ASP A 138 10.72 -15.41 -10.99
N ILE A 139 10.06 -14.71 -10.09
CA ILE A 139 9.14 -13.62 -10.40
C ILE A 139 9.10 -12.62 -9.23
N ALA A 140 9.00 -11.33 -9.54
CA ALA A 140 8.82 -10.29 -8.53
C ALA A 140 7.55 -9.48 -8.78
N VAL A 141 6.79 -9.21 -7.72
CA VAL A 141 5.68 -8.27 -7.71
C VAL A 141 6.20 -6.92 -7.21
N ILE A 142 6.14 -5.91 -8.05
CA ILE A 142 6.73 -4.59 -7.83
C ILE A 142 5.61 -3.55 -7.71
N GLU A 143 5.44 -2.98 -6.53
CA GLU A 143 4.53 -1.87 -6.28
C GLU A 143 5.16 -0.54 -6.67
N VAL A 144 4.43 0.27 -7.43
CA VAL A 144 4.79 1.67 -7.74
C VAL A 144 4.73 2.52 -6.46
N GLY A 145 5.74 3.32 -6.23
CA GLY A 145 5.75 4.25 -5.08
C GLY A 145 4.81 5.43 -5.28
N LEU A 146 4.99 6.18 -6.36
CA LEU A 146 4.21 7.38 -6.68
C LEU A 146 3.98 7.53 -8.18
N GLY A 147 2.73 7.77 -8.59
CA GLY A 147 2.39 7.98 -10.00
C GLY A 147 2.53 6.71 -10.82
N GLY A 148 3.54 6.64 -11.65
CA GLY A 148 3.86 5.51 -12.51
C GLY A 148 4.90 5.89 -13.56
N ARG A 149 4.62 6.85 -14.43
CA ARG A 149 5.47 7.26 -15.57
C ARG A 149 6.90 7.59 -15.16
N LEU A 150 7.06 8.35 -14.08
CA LEU A 150 8.35 8.81 -13.52
C LEU A 150 8.69 8.13 -12.20
N ASP A 151 8.02 7.01 -11.88
CA ASP A 151 8.37 6.24 -10.70
C ASP A 151 9.65 5.44 -10.93
N CYS A 152 10.50 5.35 -9.91
CA CYS A 152 11.79 4.63 -9.99
C CYS A 152 11.61 3.16 -10.40
N THR A 153 10.47 2.55 -10.09
CA THR A 153 10.17 1.18 -10.48
C THR A 153 9.91 1.01 -11.98
N ASN A 154 9.66 2.13 -12.71
CA ASN A 154 9.25 2.09 -14.11
C ASN A 154 10.40 1.82 -15.11
N VAL A 155 11.58 1.44 -14.63
CA VAL A 155 12.68 0.92 -15.45
C VAL A 155 12.44 -0.53 -15.90
N ILE A 156 11.56 -1.25 -15.24
CA ILE A 156 11.23 -2.64 -15.56
C ILE A 156 10.35 -2.78 -16.81
N THR A 157 10.40 -3.94 -17.44
CA THR A 157 9.44 -4.40 -18.47
C THR A 157 8.71 -5.62 -17.91
N PRO A 158 7.53 -5.47 -17.33
CA PRO A 158 6.83 -6.55 -16.67
C PRO A 158 6.16 -7.51 -17.68
N ILE A 159 5.78 -8.70 -17.22
CA ILE A 159 4.92 -9.61 -17.98
C ILE A 159 3.43 -9.21 -17.88
N LEU A 160 3.06 -8.45 -16.84
CA LEU A 160 1.72 -7.93 -16.59
C LEU A 160 1.81 -6.60 -15.84
N SER A 161 1.10 -5.58 -16.30
CA SER A 161 0.87 -4.34 -15.57
C SER A 161 -0.54 -4.35 -14.95
N ILE A 162 -0.68 -3.79 -13.73
CA ILE A 162 -1.96 -3.68 -13.03
C ILE A 162 -2.12 -2.24 -12.53
N ILE A 163 -3.28 -1.64 -12.78
CA ILE A 163 -3.65 -0.33 -12.22
C ILE A 163 -4.92 -0.53 -11.40
N THR A 164 -4.82 -0.47 -10.07
CA THR A 164 -5.91 -0.87 -9.18
C THR A 164 -7.10 0.08 -9.24
N ASN A 165 -6.86 1.37 -9.06
CA ASN A 165 -7.87 2.43 -9.21
C ASN A 165 -7.24 3.81 -9.37
N ILE A 166 -8.09 4.79 -9.68
CA ILE A 166 -7.71 6.21 -9.74
C ILE A 166 -8.61 7.00 -8.78
N SER A 167 -8.00 7.73 -7.88
CA SER A 167 -8.66 8.73 -7.05
C SER A 167 -7.71 9.88 -6.73
N PHE A 168 -8.24 10.97 -6.18
CA PHE A 168 -7.43 12.13 -5.80
C PHE A 168 -6.49 11.77 -4.65
N ASP A 169 -5.20 11.81 -4.94
CA ASP A 169 -4.10 11.74 -3.99
C ASP A 169 -2.85 12.32 -4.65
N HIS A 170 -1.94 12.88 -3.85
CA HIS A 170 -0.70 13.48 -4.33
C HIS A 170 -0.89 14.48 -5.49
N THR A 171 -1.97 15.26 -5.45
CA THR A 171 -2.38 16.15 -6.56
C THR A 171 -1.35 17.20 -6.92
N GLN A 172 -0.49 17.58 -5.99
CA GLN A 172 0.65 18.47 -6.24
C GLN A 172 1.69 17.91 -7.23
N PHE A 173 1.70 16.57 -7.49
CA PHE A 173 2.63 15.93 -8.44
C PHE A 173 1.92 15.34 -9.63
N LEU A 174 0.75 14.74 -9.40
CA LEU A 174 0.03 13.96 -10.40
C LEU A 174 -1.02 14.79 -11.14
N GLY A 175 -1.18 16.07 -10.73
CA GLY A 175 -2.21 16.96 -11.26
C GLY A 175 -3.53 16.86 -10.49
N ASN A 176 -4.44 17.78 -10.78
CA ASN A 176 -5.68 18.01 -10.05
C ASN A 176 -6.93 17.47 -10.75
N THR A 177 -6.75 16.56 -11.71
CA THR A 177 -7.85 15.84 -12.39
C THR A 177 -7.62 14.35 -12.35
N LEU A 178 -8.68 13.55 -12.39
CA LEU A 178 -8.56 12.09 -12.48
C LEU A 178 -7.86 11.67 -13.77
N ALA A 179 -8.06 12.41 -14.87
CA ALA A 179 -7.38 12.18 -16.15
C ALA A 179 -5.86 12.35 -16.04
N SER A 180 -5.38 13.42 -15.38
CA SER A 180 -3.94 13.63 -15.17
C SER A 180 -3.31 12.55 -14.31
N ILE A 181 -3.97 12.15 -13.21
CA ILE A 181 -3.53 11.07 -12.33
C ILE A 181 -3.51 9.73 -13.10
N ALA A 182 -4.54 9.47 -13.92
CA ALA A 182 -4.59 8.27 -14.76
C ALA A 182 -3.46 8.26 -15.80
N ALA A 183 -3.14 9.39 -16.43
CA ALA A 183 -2.05 9.50 -17.40
C ALA A 183 -0.68 9.17 -16.77
N GLU A 184 -0.41 9.66 -15.56
CA GLU A 184 0.81 9.32 -14.83
C GLU A 184 0.88 7.80 -14.50
N LYS A 185 -0.22 7.22 -14.00
CA LYS A 185 -0.25 5.78 -13.68
C LYS A 185 -0.22 4.91 -14.95
N ALA A 186 -0.84 5.33 -16.04
CA ALA A 186 -0.77 4.67 -17.34
C ALA A 186 0.66 4.59 -17.91
N GLY A 187 1.61 5.36 -17.35
CA GLY A 187 3.02 5.28 -17.70
C GLY A 187 3.66 3.90 -17.50
N ILE A 188 3.06 3.02 -16.69
CA ILE A 188 3.52 1.63 -16.51
C ILE A 188 3.04 0.67 -17.62
N ILE A 189 2.15 1.12 -18.50
CA ILE A 189 1.70 0.31 -19.65
C ILE A 189 2.83 0.27 -20.68
N LYS A 190 3.37 -0.91 -20.94
CA LYS A 190 4.55 -1.14 -21.77
C LYS A 190 4.17 -1.76 -23.13
N PRO A 191 5.05 -1.63 -24.14
CA PRO A 191 4.78 -2.22 -25.47
C PRO A 191 4.49 -3.72 -25.39
N HIS A 192 3.34 -4.12 -25.95
CA HIS A 192 2.88 -5.52 -26.05
C HIS A 192 2.66 -6.24 -24.71
N VAL A 193 2.75 -5.53 -23.58
CA VAL A 193 2.52 -6.11 -22.24
C VAL A 193 1.04 -5.94 -21.87
N PRO A 194 0.33 -7.02 -21.50
CA PRO A 194 -1.05 -6.91 -21.04
C PRO A 194 -1.17 -6.03 -19.79
N VAL A 195 -2.29 -5.33 -19.70
CA VAL A 195 -2.63 -4.49 -18.55
C VAL A 195 -4.03 -4.79 -18.03
N VAL A 196 -4.15 -4.91 -16.70
CA VAL A 196 -5.43 -4.99 -15.99
C VAL A 196 -5.71 -3.66 -15.31
N ILE A 197 -6.90 -3.12 -15.56
CA ILE A 197 -7.44 -1.94 -14.86
C ILE A 197 -8.51 -2.45 -13.89
N GLY A 198 -8.30 -2.22 -12.59
CA GLY A 198 -9.21 -2.69 -11.55
C GLY A 198 -10.50 -1.92 -11.51
N GLU A 199 -10.39 -0.59 -11.27
CA GLU A 199 -11.53 0.32 -11.27
C GLU A 199 -11.26 1.48 -12.21
N ASP A 200 -12.28 1.88 -12.98
CA ASP A 200 -12.22 3.04 -13.87
C ASP A 200 -13.54 3.81 -13.86
N VAL A 201 -13.47 5.04 -14.33
CA VAL A 201 -14.60 5.91 -14.66
C VAL A 201 -14.43 6.41 -16.10
N PRO A 202 -15.47 6.91 -16.76
CA PRO A 202 -15.39 7.32 -18.18
C PRO A 202 -14.19 8.21 -18.49
N GLU A 203 -13.86 9.15 -17.59
CA GLU A 203 -12.74 10.08 -17.71
C GLU A 203 -11.38 9.36 -17.74
N THR A 204 -11.16 8.39 -16.87
CA THR A 204 -9.89 7.65 -16.76
C THR A 204 -9.80 6.54 -17.82
N ARG A 205 -10.92 5.91 -18.17
CA ARG A 205 -11.01 4.85 -19.17
C ARG A 205 -10.43 5.27 -20.51
N THR A 206 -10.79 6.46 -20.98
CA THR A 206 -10.29 7.02 -22.24
C THR A 206 -8.77 7.11 -22.26
N ILE A 207 -8.15 7.53 -21.16
CA ILE A 207 -6.70 7.63 -21.01
C ILE A 207 -6.04 6.25 -21.12
N PHE A 208 -6.59 5.26 -20.42
CA PHE A 208 -6.04 3.89 -20.46
C PHE A 208 -6.14 3.26 -21.85
N LEU A 209 -7.30 3.40 -22.51
CA LEU A 209 -7.51 2.90 -23.88
C LEU A 209 -6.54 3.54 -24.87
N GLN A 210 -6.35 4.87 -24.80
CA GLN A 210 -5.39 5.57 -25.66
C GLN A 210 -3.97 5.08 -25.43
N LYS A 211 -3.55 4.97 -24.17
CA LYS A 211 -2.21 4.50 -23.83
C LYS A 211 -1.98 3.06 -24.26
N ALA A 212 -2.92 2.16 -23.99
CA ALA A 212 -2.86 0.76 -24.41
C ALA A 212 -2.77 0.64 -25.95
N LYS A 213 -3.57 1.41 -26.70
CA LYS A 213 -3.51 1.46 -28.17
C LYS A 213 -2.13 1.89 -28.65
N VAL A 214 -1.54 2.96 -28.10
CA VAL A 214 -0.20 3.43 -28.49
C VAL A 214 0.88 2.36 -28.20
N GLN A 215 0.70 1.60 -27.13
CA GLN A 215 1.66 0.54 -26.75
C GLN A 215 1.34 -0.83 -27.40
N ASN A 216 0.28 -0.96 -28.19
CA ASN A 216 -0.24 -2.24 -28.65
C ASN A 216 -0.38 -3.26 -27.50
N ALA A 217 -0.77 -2.77 -26.31
CA ALA A 217 -0.92 -3.55 -25.08
C ALA A 217 -2.35 -4.12 -25.00
N PRO A 218 -2.53 -5.43 -24.82
CA PRO A 218 -3.85 -5.97 -24.46
C PRO A 218 -4.33 -5.35 -23.14
N ILE A 219 -5.57 -4.85 -23.12
CA ILE A 219 -6.15 -4.21 -21.95
C ILE A 219 -7.42 -4.93 -21.50
N THR A 220 -7.53 -5.17 -20.20
CA THR A 220 -8.69 -5.79 -19.55
C THR A 220 -9.18 -4.87 -18.44
N PHE A 221 -10.46 -4.53 -18.45
CA PHE A 221 -11.11 -3.77 -17.38
C PHE A 221 -11.85 -4.76 -16.48
N ALA A 222 -11.46 -4.86 -15.21
CA ALA A 222 -12.07 -5.80 -14.27
C ALA A 222 -13.54 -5.50 -13.97
N GLN A 223 -13.99 -4.25 -14.18
CA GLN A 223 -15.39 -3.86 -14.01
C GLN A 223 -16.30 -4.28 -15.17
N ASP A 224 -15.76 -4.57 -16.37
CA ASP A 224 -16.58 -4.97 -17.52
C ASP A 224 -17.11 -6.39 -17.37
N HIS A 225 -16.31 -7.26 -16.75
CA HIS A 225 -16.67 -8.66 -16.47
C HIS A 225 -16.19 -9.00 -15.06
N PRO A 226 -16.93 -8.56 -14.02
CA PRO A 226 -16.52 -8.78 -12.64
C PRO A 226 -16.46 -10.27 -12.29
N GLU A 227 -15.35 -10.71 -11.73
CA GLU A 227 -15.20 -12.05 -11.17
C GLU A 227 -15.91 -12.19 -9.81
N VAL A 228 -15.97 -11.11 -9.03
CA VAL A 228 -16.66 -11.07 -7.75
C VAL A 228 -18.13 -10.70 -7.96
N ILE A 229 -19.02 -11.59 -7.58
CA ILE A 229 -20.49 -11.40 -7.62
C ILE A 229 -20.94 -10.64 -6.38
N SER A 230 -20.47 -11.10 -5.21
CA SER A 230 -20.79 -10.52 -3.91
C SER A 230 -19.69 -10.83 -2.90
N SER A 231 -19.64 -10.07 -1.82
CA SER A 231 -18.76 -10.36 -0.70
C SER A 231 -19.42 -10.02 0.63
N GLN A 232 -19.04 -10.74 1.68
CA GLN A 232 -19.48 -10.49 3.06
C GLN A 232 -18.34 -10.69 4.05
N ILE A 233 -18.38 -9.95 5.17
CA ILE A 233 -17.44 -10.17 6.27
C ILE A 233 -17.74 -11.53 6.89
N ASN A 234 -16.70 -12.35 7.08
CA ASN A 234 -16.82 -13.63 7.77
C ASN A 234 -16.83 -13.41 9.29
N GLU A 235 -17.70 -14.13 10.02
CA GLU A 235 -17.83 -13.98 11.48
C GLU A 235 -16.57 -14.38 12.24
N GLN A 236 -15.74 -15.26 11.70
CA GLN A 236 -14.52 -15.73 12.36
C GLN A 236 -13.34 -14.81 12.08
N GLN A 237 -13.16 -14.37 10.85
CA GLN A 237 -12.20 -13.38 10.39
C GLN A 237 -12.18 -13.35 8.86
N GLY A 238 -11.82 -12.19 8.25
CA GLY A 238 -11.67 -12.07 6.81
C GLY A 238 -12.99 -11.83 6.09
N ARG A 239 -13.02 -12.16 4.82
CA ARG A 239 -14.14 -11.90 3.92
C ARG A 239 -14.36 -13.07 2.98
N ASP A 240 -15.61 -13.46 2.83
CA ASP A 240 -16.05 -14.48 1.88
C ASP A 240 -16.52 -13.84 0.59
N TYR A 241 -16.24 -14.49 -0.53
CA TYR A 241 -16.55 -14.00 -1.87
C TYR A 241 -17.28 -15.08 -2.67
N GLU A 242 -18.40 -14.72 -3.30
CA GLU A 242 -19.00 -15.50 -4.37
C GLU A 242 -18.42 -15.01 -5.71
N THR A 243 -17.97 -15.92 -6.55
CA THR A 243 -17.28 -15.57 -7.80
C THR A 243 -17.90 -16.27 -9.00
N VAL A 244 -17.69 -15.72 -10.19
CA VAL A 244 -18.22 -16.26 -11.45
C VAL A 244 -17.55 -17.57 -11.83
N HIS A 245 -16.21 -17.64 -11.77
CA HIS A 245 -15.46 -18.79 -12.29
C HIS A 245 -14.74 -19.60 -11.21
N TYR A 246 -14.56 -19.06 -9.98
CA TYR A 246 -13.73 -19.67 -8.95
C TYR A 246 -14.53 -20.17 -7.73
N GLN A 247 -15.85 -20.19 -7.82
CA GLN A 247 -16.75 -20.60 -6.73
C GLN A 247 -16.60 -19.70 -5.48
N HIS A 248 -16.86 -20.26 -4.31
CA HIS A 248 -16.71 -19.59 -3.03
C HIS A 248 -15.24 -19.49 -2.64
N LEU A 249 -14.77 -18.27 -2.35
CA LEU A 249 -13.41 -17.99 -1.90
C LEU A 249 -13.45 -17.29 -0.54
N HIS A 250 -12.47 -17.60 0.29
CA HIS A 250 -12.21 -16.89 1.53
C HIS A 250 -10.87 -16.12 1.43
N CYS A 251 -10.83 -14.90 2.03
CA CYS A 251 -9.60 -14.12 2.15
C CYS A 251 -9.52 -13.48 3.54
N ASP A 252 -8.34 -13.54 4.16
CA ASP A 252 -8.09 -12.99 5.50
C ASP A 252 -8.03 -11.45 5.55
N LEU A 253 -8.24 -10.76 4.42
CA LEU A 253 -8.30 -9.30 4.34
C LEU A 253 -9.75 -8.80 4.50
N GLU A 254 -10.03 -8.03 5.56
CA GLU A 254 -11.40 -7.75 6.01
C GLU A 254 -12.04 -6.46 5.44
N GLY A 255 -11.26 -5.45 5.05
CA GLY A 255 -11.79 -4.15 4.63
C GLY A 255 -12.78 -4.24 3.46
N ASP A 256 -13.83 -3.43 3.46
CA ASP A 256 -14.84 -3.42 2.38
C ASP A 256 -14.26 -3.13 1.00
N TYR A 257 -13.24 -2.28 0.93
CA TYR A 257 -12.50 -1.99 -0.30
C TYR A 257 -11.78 -3.24 -0.87
N GLN A 258 -11.66 -4.32 -0.10
CA GLN A 258 -11.04 -5.56 -0.57
C GLN A 258 -11.90 -6.28 -1.62
N GLU A 259 -13.19 -6.01 -1.69
CA GLU A 259 -14.04 -6.53 -2.77
C GLU A 259 -13.51 -6.09 -4.15
N LYS A 260 -13.17 -4.80 -4.29
CA LYS A 260 -12.62 -4.25 -5.53
C LYS A 260 -11.20 -4.75 -5.80
N ASN A 261 -10.38 -4.85 -4.76
CA ASN A 261 -9.04 -5.41 -4.87
C ASN A 261 -9.08 -6.88 -5.29
N MET A 262 -9.98 -7.68 -4.71
CA MET A 262 -10.16 -9.10 -5.06
C MET A 262 -10.60 -9.26 -6.51
N ASN A 263 -11.55 -8.44 -6.97
CA ASN A 263 -11.96 -8.45 -8.37
C ASN A 263 -10.77 -8.17 -9.31
N THR A 264 -9.92 -7.21 -8.96
CA THR A 264 -8.69 -6.90 -9.69
C THR A 264 -7.70 -8.07 -9.70
N VAL A 265 -7.50 -8.71 -8.54
CA VAL A 265 -6.59 -9.87 -8.40
C VAL A 265 -7.09 -11.05 -9.22
N LEU A 266 -8.37 -11.40 -9.14
CA LEU A 266 -8.94 -12.53 -9.89
C LEU A 266 -8.89 -12.29 -11.41
N THR A 267 -9.15 -11.05 -11.86
CA THR A 267 -8.96 -10.67 -13.26
C THR A 267 -7.49 -10.85 -13.68
N ALA A 268 -6.54 -10.43 -12.84
CA ALA A 268 -5.12 -10.63 -13.09
C ALA A 268 -4.73 -12.11 -13.14
N VAL A 269 -5.33 -12.97 -12.30
CA VAL A 269 -5.15 -14.44 -12.35
C VAL A 269 -5.60 -14.98 -13.71
N GLY A 270 -6.74 -14.52 -14.24
CA GLY A 270 -7.23 -14.89 -15.57
C GLY A 270 -6.24 -14.50 -16.69
N VAL A 271 -5.70 -13.28 -16.61
CA VAL A 271 -4.68 -12.81 -17.59
C VAL A 271 -3.38 -13.60 -17.44
N LEU A 272 -2.88 -13.85 -16.22
CA LEU A 272 -1.68 -14.66 -15.98
C LEU A 272 -1.81 -16.09 -16.53
N LYS A 273 -3.01 -16.68 -16.43
CA LYS A 273 -3.30 -17.99 -17.03
C LYS A 273 -3.08 -17.98 -18.55
N SER A 274 -3.49 -16.92 -19.24
CA SER A 274 -3.24 -16.77 -20.69
C SER A 274 -1.76 -16.61 -21.04
N LEU A 275 -0.92 -16.23 -20.05
CA LEU A 275 0.54 -16.13 -20.12
C LEU A 275 1.24 -17.41 -19.63
N ASN A 276 0.53 -18.51 -19.52
CA ASN A 276 1.02 -19.81 -19.01
C ASN A 276 1.45 -19.80 -17.53
N ILE A 277 0.91 -18.90 -16.73
CA ILE A 277 1.03 -18.88 -15.27
C ILE A 277 -0.35 -19.12 -14.66
N ASP A 278 -0.75 -20.39 -14.60
CA ASP A 278 -2.06 -20.78 -14.04
C ASP A 278 -1.98 -20.87 -12.52
N LEU A 279 -2.70 -19.96 -11.85
CA LEU A 279 -2.79 -19.84 -10.39
C LEU A 279 -4.16 -20.31 -9.84
N THR A 280 -5.02 -20.88 -10.68
CA THR A 280 -6.39 -21.24 -10.28
C THR A 280 -6.45 -22.27 -9.13
N SER A 281 -5.49 -23.21 -9.12
CA SER A 281 -5.38 -24.20 -8.04
C SER A 281 -4.76 -23.66 -6.76
N GLN A 282 -4.24 -22.44 -6.76
CA GLN A 282 -3.58 -21.78 -5.63
C GLN A 282 -4.46 -20.76 -4.92
N LEU A 283 -5.70 -20.56 -5.34
CA LEU A 283 -6.62 -19.58 -4.77
C LEU A 283 -6.86 -19.77 -3.26
N TYR A 284 -6.63 -20.98 -2.74
CA TYR A 284 -6.64 -21.26 -1.30
C TYR A 284 -5.64 -20.39 -0.51
N ALA A 285 -4.55 -19.94 -1.14
CA ALA A 285 -3.56 -19.08 -0.48
C ALA A 285 -4.10 -17.70 -0.12
N LEU A 286 -5.22 -17.28 -0.72
CA LEU A 286 -5.91 -16.04 -0.35
C LEU A 286 -6.43 -16.07 1.10
N GLN A 287 -6.66 -17.26 1.67
CA GLN A 287 -7.06 -17.43 3.06
C GLN A 287 -6.01 -16.95 4.07
N HIS A 288 -4.79 -16.72 3.62
CA HIS A 288 -3.64 -16.40 4.48
C HIS A 288 -2.76 -15.29 3.91
N VAL A 289 -3.32 -14.33 3.16
CA VAL A 289 -2.53 -13.25 2.54
C VAL A 289 -1.81 -12.43 3.61
N ALA A 290 -2.55 -11.90 4.59
CA ALA A 290 -1.94 -11.10 5.66
C ALA A 290 -0.96 -11.92 6.49
N ALA A 291 -1.37 -13.15 6.85
CA ALA A 291 -0.54 -14.03 7.67
C ALA A 291 0.73 -14.50 6.96
N SER A 292 0.63 -14.90 5.67
CA SER A 292 1.78 -15.45 4.94
C SER A 292 2.72 -14.40 4.35
N THR A 293 2.24 -13.19 4.07
CA THR A 293 3.05 -12.12 3.47
C THR A 293 3.34 -10.97 4.41
N HIS A 294 2.81 -11.02 5.65
CA HIS A 294 2.95 -9.99 6.68
C HIS A 294 2.43 -8.61 6.23
N LEU A 295 1.28 -8.58 5.55
CA LEU A 295 0.59 -7.34 5.22
C LEU A 295 -0.05 -6.76 6.49
N LEU A 296 0.27 -5.52 6.82
CA LEU A 296 -0.21 -4.82 8.02
C LEU A 296 -1.14 -3.65 7.67
N GLY A 297 -2.02 -3.29 8.62
CA GLY A 297 -2.78 -2.04 8.60
C GLY A 297 -3.84 -1.94 7.49
N ARG A 298 -4.51 -3.03 7.14
CA ARG A 298 -5.62 -3.06 6.18
C ARG A 298 -6.89 -3.56 6.85
N TRP A 299 -7.59 -2.68 7.54
CA TRP A 299 -8.71 -3.03 8.44
C TRP A 299 -8.33 -4.18 9.37
N MET A 300 -7.16 -4.05 9.95
CA MET A 300 -6.50 -5.13 10.68
C MET A 300 -7.04 -5.23 12.09
N THR A 301 -7.58 -6.38 12.44
CA THR A 301 -8.00 -6.70 13.80
C THR A 301 -6.78 -6.94 14.67
N ILE A 302 -6.65 -6.14 15.74
CA ILE A 302 -5.54 -6.19 16.72
C ILE A 302 -5.93 -7.04 17.92
N GLN A 303 -7.18 -6.89 18.36
CA GLN A 303 -7.70 -7.48 19.59
C GLN A 303 -9.21 -7.65 19.47
N HIS A 304 -9.70 -8.65 20.21
CA HIS A 304 -11.14 -8.89 20.39
C HIS A 304 -11.58 -8.49 21.77
N ASN A 305 -12.43 -8.00 22.32
CA ASN A 305 -12.86 -7.69 23.71
C ASN A 305 -11.95 -6.69 24.47
N PRO A 306 -12.05 -5.38 24.25
CA PRO A 306 -12.87 -4.75 23.20
C PRO A 306 -12.27 -5.03 21.81
N THR A 307 -13.10 -4.94 20.78
CA THR A 307 -12.60 -5.07 19.40
C THR A 307 -11.76 -3.85 19.05
N VAL A 308 -10.50 -4.07 18.67
CA VAL A 308 -9.56 -3.03 18.23
C VAL A 308 -9.17 -3.29 16.79
N ILE A 309 -9.40 -2.31 15.92
CA ILE A 309 -9.04 -2.36 14.50
C ILE A 309 -8.19 -1.16 14.14
N CYS A 310 -7.19 -1.37 13.27
CA CYS A 310 -6.43 -0.29 12.67
C CYS A 310 -6.47 -0.33 11.13
N ASP A 311 -6.38 0.86 10.51
CA ASP A 311 -6.29 1.00 9.06
C ASP A 311 -5.43 2.20 8.66
N THR A 312 -4.59 2.00 7.64
CA THR A 312 -3.67 3.01 7.11
C THR A 312 -4.29 3.96 6.10
N GLY A 313 -5.59 3.90 5.89
CA GLY A 313 -6.33 4.81 5.01
C GLY A 313 -6.06 6.28 5.38
N HIS A 314 -5.70 7.08 4.37
CA HIS A 314 -5.19 8.44 4.56
C HIS A 314 -5.70 9.45 3.53
N ASN A 315 -6.48 9.03 2.55
CA ASN A 315 -7.10 9.89 1.54
C ASN A 315 -8.62 9.76 1.55
N LEU A 316 -9.31 10.71 0.93
CA LEU A 316 -10.77 10.79 0.94
C LEU A 316 -11.43 9.49 0.43
N ALA A 317 -10.94 8.93 -0.68
CA ALA A 317 -11.52 7.74 -1.29
C ALA A 317 -11.40 6.51 -0.37
N GLY A 318 -10.25 6.33 0.32
CA GLY A 318 -10.08 5.28 1.33
C GLY A 318 -11.01 5.50 2.53
N TRP A 319 -11.13 6.75 2.99
CA TRP A 319 -11.99 7.09 4.12
C TRP A 319 -13.48 6.95 3.84
N GLN A 320 -13.93 7.02 2.60
CA GLN A 320 -15.33 6.70 2.25
C GLN A 320 -15.69 5.26 2.66
N TYR A 321 -14.82 4.29 2.40
CA TYR A 321 -15.01 2.90 2.85
C TYR A 321 -14.89 2.76 4.37
N ILE A 322 -13.81 3.30 4.95
CA ILE A 322 -13.55 3.22 6.39
C ILE A 322 -14.71 3.81 7.20
N ALA A 323 -15.19 5.01 6.83
CA ALA A 323 -16.27 5.67 7.53
C ALA A 323 -17.60 4.89 7.46
N GLN A 324 -17.92 4.29 6.30
CA GLN A 324 -19.09 3.42 6.16
C GLN A 324 -18.95 2.18 7.04
N GLN A 325 -17.79 1.57 7.05
CA GLN A 325 -17.50 0.38 7.83
C GLN A 325 -17.55 0.69 9.34
N LEU A 326 -17.01 1.85 9.78
CA LEU A 326 -17.13 2.35 11.15
C LEU A 326 -18.60 2.53 11.58
N LYS A 327 -19.44 3.09 10.72
CA LYS A 327 -20.87 3.30 11.01
C LYS A 327 -21.61 1.99 11.25
N ARG A 328 -21.23 0.94 10.52
CA ARG A 328 -21.90 -0.38 10.59
C ARG A 328 -21.41 -1.29 11.72
N GLN A 329 -20.30 -0.91 12.42
CA GLN A 329 -19.79 -1.76 13.51
C GLN A 329 -20.83 -1.93 14.61
N PRO A 330 -21.19 -3.18 14.97
CA PRO A 330 -22.14 -3.46 16.04
C PRO A 330 -21.45 -3.35 17.40
N ALA A 331 -21.40 -2.16 17.95
CA ALA A 331 -20.77 -1.91 19.24
C ALA A 331 -21.60 -0.94 20.06
N ARG A 332 -21.56 -1.10 21.38
CA ARG A 332 -22.24 -0.21 22.33
C ARG A 332 -21.71 1.22 22.20
N ASN A 333 -20.39 1.36 22.23
CA ASN A 333 -19.71 2.63 22.01
C ASN A 333 -18.61 2.47 20.98
N LYS A 334 -18.41 3.49 20.15
CA LYS A 334 -17.32 3.59 19.20
C LYS A 334 -16.31 4.61 19.68
N ARG A 335 -15.06 4.19 19.81
CA ARG A 335 -13.92 5.01 20.19
C ARG A 335 -12.97 5.13 19.01
N ILE A 336 -12.56 6.35 18.70
CA ILE A 336 -11.75 6.60 17.49
C ILE A 336 -10.49 7.36 17.90
N VAL A 337 -9.35 6.70 17.79
CA VAL A 337 -8.01 7.29 17.90
C VAL A 337 -7.60 7.77 16.52
N PHE A 338 -7.49 9.08 16.33
CA PHE A 338 -7.34 9.67 15.01
C PHE A 338 -6.29 10.77 14.96
N GLY A 339 -5.43 10.71 13.94
CA GLY A 339 -4.47 11.73 13.57
C GLY A 339 -4.11 11.63 12.08
N MET A 340 -3.80 12.76 11.43
CA MET A 340 -3.46 12.82 10.02
C MET A 340 -2.15 13.57 9.77
N VAL A 341 -1.71 13.55 8.50
CA VAL A 341 -0.54 14.28 7.99
C VAL A 341 -0.99 15.48 7.14
N ASP A 342 -0.13 16.48 7.03
CA ASP A 342 -0.40 17.82 6.51
C ASP A 342 -0.60 17.90 4.98
N ASP A 343 -0.18 16.88 4.23
CA ASP A 343 -0.36 16.81 2.78
C ASP A 343 -1.69 16.17 2.34
N LYS A 344 -2.59 15.90 3.27
CA LYS A 344 -3.89 15.26 3.02
C LYS A 344 -5.06 16.19 3.37
N ASP A 345 -6.19 15.98 2.69
CA ASP A 345 -7.41 16.75 2.95
C ASP A 345 -8.11 16.28 4.23
N ILE A 346 -7.62 16.77 5.37
CA ILE A 346 -8.23 16.47 6.68
C ILE A 346 -9.67 16.99 6.76
N ASN A 347 -10.01 18.11 6.09
CA ASN A 347 -11.36 18.68 6.14
C ASN A 347 -12.39 17.70 5.56
N ALA A 348 -12.11 17.17 4.39
CA ALA A 348 -13.00 16.22 3.74
C ALA A 348 -13.09 14.89 4.51
N VAL A 349 -11.99 14.42 5.09
CA VAL A 349 -11.99 13.20 5.93
C VAL A 349 -12.78 13.44 7.22
N MET A 350 -12.61 14.60 7.86
CA MET A 350 -13.32 14.94 9.10
C MET A 350 -14.84 14.95 8.92
N ASP A 351 -15.34 15.34 7.73
CA ASP A 351 -16.78 15.31 7.42
C ASP A 351 -17.34 13.88 7.36
N LEU A 352 -16.51 12.90 7.01
CA LEU A 352 -16.92 11.49 6.94
C LEU A 352 -16.96 10.78 8.28
N LEU A 353 -16.21 11.26 9.28
CA LEU A 353 -16.12 10.63 10.59
C LEU A 353 -17.50 10.56 11.28
N PRO A 354 -17.84 9.44 11.98
CA PRO A 354 -19.12 9.30 12.68
C PRO A 354 -19.38 10.44 13.68
N GLN A 355 -20.61 10.93 13.76
CA GLN A 355 -20.97 11.96 14.77
C GLN A 355 -21.05 11.34 16.17
N GLU A 356 -21.57 10.11 16.26
CA GLU A 356 -21.77 9.40 17.52
C GLU A 356 -20.58 8.50 17.85
N ALA A 357 -19.42 9.12 18.12
CA ALA A 357 -18.22 8.41 18.55
C ALA A 357 -17.49 9.23 19.62
N GLN A 358 -16.71 8.56 20.45
CA GLN A 358 -15.78 9.20 21.37
C GLN A 358 -14.43 9.33 20.70
N TYR A 359 -13.90 10.55 20.62
CA TYR A 359 -12.66 10.83 19.91
C TYR A 359 -11.48 11.02 20.84
N TYR A 360 -10.36 10.41 20.46
CA TYR A 360 -9.05 10.53 21.06
C TYR A 360 -8.14 11.09 19.98
N TRP A 361 -8.10 12.43 19.91
CA TRP A 361 -7.28 13.13 18.91
C TRP A 361 -5.82 12.97 19.24
N THR A 362 -4.99 12.71 18.23
CA THR A 362 -3.56 12.48 18.42
C THR A 362 -2.74 12.96 17.23
N GLN A 363 -1.43 12.90 17.40
CA GLN A 363 -0.46 13.13 16.33
C GLN A 363 0.58 12.01 16.32
N ALA A 364 1.02 11.59 15.12
CA ALA A 364 2.06 10.58 14.96
C ALA A 364 3.46 11.21 15.16
N ARG A 365 4.45 10.37 15.44
CA ARG A 365 5.87 10.77 15.61
C ARG A 365 6.53 11.02 14.24
N THR A 366 6.02 12.00 13.50
CA THR A 366 6.57 12.44 12.23
C THR A 366 6.50 13.96 12.11
N LYS A 367 7.45 14.56 11.40
CA LYS A 367 7.46 16.01 11.12
C LYS A 367 6.26 16.46 10.27
N ARG A 368 5.60 15.52 9.60
CA ARG A 368 4.44 15.76 8.74
C ARG A 368 3.10 15.63 9.48
N ALA A 369 3.12 15.25 10.76
CA ALA A 369 1.87 15.16 11.53
C ALA A 369 1.23 16.52 11.68
N ILE A 370 -0.08 16.61 11.46
CA ILE A 370 -0.86 17.78 11.84
C ILE A 370 -0.84 17.84 13.38
N PRO A 371 -0.47 18.98 13.99
CA PRO A 371 -0.50 19.13 15.44
C PRO A 371 -1.87 18.78 16.01
N VAL A 372 -1.91 18.03 17.11
CA VAL A 372 -3.16 17.51 17.68
C VAL A 372 -4.17 18.60 17.98
N GLN A 373 -3.72 19.79 18.41
CA GLN A 373 -4.62 20.91 18.70
C GLN A 373 -5.33 21.38 17.42
N GLN A 374 -4.66 21.44 16.28
CA GLN A 374 -5.28 21.80 15.00
C GLN A 374 -6.32 20.76 14.55
N VAL A 375 -6.04 19.46 14.77
CA VAL A 375 -7.02 18.40 14.53
C VAL A 375 -8.26 18.59 15.38
N ALA A 376 -8.09 18.87 16.68
CA ALA A 376 -9.19 19.08 17.62
C ALA A 376 -10.01 20.34 17.31
N ASP A 377 -9.36 21.44 16.95
CA ASP A 377 -10.02 22.70 16.61
C ASP A 377 -10.90 22.53 15.36
N LEU A 378 -10.37 21.83 14.34
CA LEU A 378 -11.13 21.49 13.14
C LEU A 378 -12.31 20.55 13.47
N ALA A 379 -12.08 19.54 14.28
CA ALA A 379 -13.11 18.61 14.73
C ALA A 379 -14.25 19.34 15.47
N LEU A 380 -13.91 20.29 16.33
CA LEU A 380 -14.88 21.10 17.06
C LEU A 380 -15.74 21.95 16.12
N GLN A 381 -15.16 22.54 15.06
CA GLN A 381 -15.89 23.26 14.01
C GLN A 381 -16.89 22.37 13.29
N LYS A 382 -16.60 21.05 13.19
CA LYS A 382 -17.46 20.03 12.58
C LYS A 382 -18.40 19.35 13.59
N GLY A 383 -18.51 19.90 14.81
CA GLY A 383 -19.38 19.37 15.86
C GLY A 383 -18.89 18.11 16.55
N LYS A 384 -17.62 17.72 16.36
CA LYS A 384 -17.02 16.54 16.97
C LYS A 384 -16.16 16.93 18.16
N ARG A 385 -16.43 16.33 19.32
CA ARG A 385 -15.68 16.57 20.56
C ARG A 385 -14.82 15.37 20.91
N GLY A 386 -13.64 15.61 21.47
CA GLY A 386 -12.72 14.57 21.90
C GLY A 386 -11.66 15.10 22.84
N ILE A 387 -10.80 14.20 23.32
CA ILE A 387 -9.67 14.49 24.19
C ILE A 387 -8.39 14.45 23.34
N CYS A 388 -7.49 15.42 23.58
CA CYS A 388 -6.21 15.53 22.88
C CYS A 388 -5.11 14.77 23.60
N PHE A 389 -4.26 14.08 22.84
CA PHE A 389 -3.09 13.36 23.32
C PHE A 389 -1.90 13.64 22.41
N GLU A 390 -0.75 13.92 22.98
CA GLU A 390 0.47 14.22 22.22
C GLU A 390 1.05 13.00 21.49
N THR A 391 0.65 11.79 21.87
CA THR A 391 1.15 10.55 21.26
C THR A 391 0.02 9.56 21.01
N VAL A 392 0.19 8.75 19.95
CA VAL A 392 -0.74 7.67 19.64
C VAL A 392 -0.82 6.64 20.78
N GLU A 393 0.31 6.36 21.43
CA GLU A 393 0.35 5.47 22.58
C GLU A 393 -0.55 5.94 23.72
N ALA A 394 -0.47 7.23 24.11
CA ALA A 394 -1.29 7.79 25.17
C ALA A 394 -2.78 7.78 24.81
N ALA A 395 -3.12 8.16 23.58
CA ALA A 395 -4.49 8.14 23.07
C ALA A 395 -5.08 6.71 23.07
N TYR A 396 -4.31 5.75 22.58
CA TYR A 396 -4.74 4.33 22.53
C TYR A 396 -4.91 3.74 23.93
N ARG A 397 -3.96 3.97 24.85
CA ARG A 397 -4.05 3.51 26.24
C ARG A 397 -5.28 4.08 26.96
N GLN A 398 -5.58 5.36 26.75
CA GLN A 398 -6.78 5.98 27.32
C GLN A 398 -8.05 5.37 26.70
N ALA A 399 -8.10 5.20 25.38
CA ALA A 399 -9.23 4.57 24.71
C ALA A 399 -9.50 3.14 25.24
N LEU A 400 -8.44 2.38 25.53
CA LEU A 400 -8.55 1.05 26.15
C LEU A 400 -9.04 1.12 27.61
N GLN A 401 -8.57 2.08 28.40
CA GLN A 401 -9.00 2.25 29.80
C GLN A 401 -10.49 2.62 29.90
N ASP A 402 -10.98 3.42 28.95
CA ASP A 402 -12.37 3.85 28.90
C ASP A 402 -13.32 2.80 28.31
N ALA A 403 -12.76 1.77 27.65
CA ALA A 403 -13.55 0.79 26.91
C ALA A 403 -14.13 -0.32 27.80
N GLN A 404 -15.32 -0.77 27.45
CA GLN A 404 -15.92 -1.99 27.94
C GLN A 404 -15.69 -3.14 26.94
N PRO A 405 -15.84 -4.41 27.32
CA PRO A 405 -15.59 -5.54 26.42
C PRO A 405 -16.40 -5.55 25.12
N ASP A 406 -17.59 -4.92 25.12
CA ASP A 406 -18.51 -4.80 23.98
C ASP A 406 -18.34 -3.49 23.19
N ASP A 407 -17.34 -2.68 23.51
CA ASP A 407 -16.98 -1.48 22.78
C ASP A 407 -16.08 -1.80 21.57
N PHE A 408 -16.01 -0.86 20.66
CA PHE A 408 -15.17 -0.90 19.47
C PHE A 408 -14.18 0.27 19.47
N ILE A 409 -12.91 -0.03 19.20
CA ILE A 409 -11.84 0.97 19.10
C ILE A 409 -11.27 0.93 17.68
N PHE A 410 -11.26 2.06 17.00
CA PHE A 410 -10.55 2.24 15.74
C PHE A 410 -9.32 3.12 15.93
N VAL A 411 -8.22 2.75 15.28
CA VAL A 411 -6.98 3.55 15.27
C VAL A 411 -6.54 3.78 13.84
N GLY A 412 -6.46 5.05 13.41
CA GLY A 412 -6.10 5.35 12.03
C GLY A 412 -6.02 6.83 11.69
N GLY A 413 -6.11 7.12 10.38
CA GLY A 413 -5.98 8.45 9.78
C GLY A 413 -4.67 8.63 9.00
N SER A 414 -3.66 7.83 9.28
CA SER A 414 -2.44 7.76 8.48
C SER A 414 -1.66 6.46 8.76
N SER A 415 -0.76 6.09 7.84
CA SER A 415 0.18 4.98 8.06
C SER A 415 1.08 5.22 9.28
N TYR A 416 1.41 6.48 9.60
CA TYR A 416 2.23 6.83 10.76
C TYR A 416 1.51 6.60 12.10
N VAL A 417 0.21 6.90 12.17
CA VAL A 417 -0.61 6.59 13.36
C VAL A 417 -0.66 5.08 13.60
N VAL A 418 -0.86 4.30 12.54
CA VAL A 418 -0.85 2.84 12.63
C VAL A 418 0.54 2.32 12.99
N SER A 419 1.61 2.90 12.44
CA SER A 419 2.99 2.58 12.79
C SER A 419 3.24 2.75 14.29
N ASP A 420 2.92 3.92 14.86
CA ASP A 420 3.10 4.20 16.29
C ASP A 420 2.28 3.25 17.17
N LEU A 421 1.04 2.91 16.76
CA LEU A 421 0.23 1.90 17.43
C LEU A 421 0.94 0.55 17.45
N LEU A 422 1.35 0.03 16.28
CA LEU A 422 1.96 -1.28 16.15
C LEU A 422 3.32 -1.41 16.86
N MET A 423 4.04 -0.29 16.98
CA MET A 423 5.25 -0.21 17.82
C MET A 423 4.90 -0.30 19.31
N THR A 424 3.82 0.32 19.75
CA THR A 424 3.34 0.29 21.14
C THR A 424 2.95 -1.12 21.57
N ILE A 425 2.21 -1.86 20.75
CA ILE A 425 1.71 -3.20 21.08
C ILE A 425 2.69 -4.33 20.73
N LYS A 426 3.85 -4.00 20.19
CA LYS A 426 4.97 -4.93 19.90
C LYS A 426 4.57 -6.15 19.07
N ILE A 427 3.68 -5.99 18.10
CA ILE A 427 3.39 -7.07 17.13
C ILE A 427 4.71 -7.49 16.45
N LYS A 428 5.01 -8.79 16.44
CA LYS A 428 6.18 -9.32 15.71
C LYS A 428 5.92 -9.26 14.20
N ILE A 429 6.93 -8.93 13.43
CA ILE A 429 6.96 -8.95 11.96
C ILE A 429 7.44 -10.31 11.47
#